data_174b57a98f45c47b79d6b3df0e8c2e59
#
_entry.id   174b57a98f45c47b79d6b3df0e8c2e59
#
_cell.length_a   1.000
_cell.length_b   1.000
_cell.length_c   1.000
_cell.angle_alpha   90.00
_cell.angle_beta   90.00
_cell.angle_gamma   90.00
#
_symmetry.space_group_name_H-M   'P 1'
#
loop_
_entity.id
_entity.type
_entity.pdbx_description
1 polymer ?
#
loop_
_entity_poly.entity_id
_entity_poly.type
_entity_poly.pdbx_seq_one_letter_code
_entity_poly.pdbx_strand_id
1 'polypeptide(L)'
;GGAIGANYCNAEQYKTVHDKYPNTMLYGSETASAINSRGVYYKADGDQSNQDLTSYDKKAVGWGAVASSAWYDIITKDYMAGEYVWTGFDYLGEPTPWNGTTGGAQGTWPSPKNSFFGIVDTAGLPKDSYYFYQSQWNEDVNTLHVLPAWNEDVVANVNGKVPVVVYSDAASVELFFTPKGSDKKESLGKKEFTEKTTDAGYKYQIYEGEGKSNTAHENLYLKWDVAYEDGTITAVAYDKSGKQIKETEGRSFVTTTGDEKKLDTKVDRKEIDADGKDLAYIQVDVTDKDGNIVPDAKNRVTFNVEGDG
;
A
#
# COMPACT_ATOMS: atom_id res chain seq x y z
N GLY A 1 23.65 -0.46 -28.91
CA GLY A 1 22.46 -0.26 -28.13
C GLY A 1 22.79 0.41 -26.81
N GLY A 2 21.96 1.32 -26.39
CA GLY A 2 22.02 1.99 -25.11
C GLY A 2 20.69 1.84 -24.40
N ALA A 3 20.59 2.39 -23.19
CA ALA A 3 19.36 2.48 -22.43
C ALA A 3 19.07 3.96 -22.13
N ILE A 4 17.80 4.31 -22.08
CA ILE A 4 17.34 5.63 -21.64
C ILE A 4 16.52 5.45 -20.39
N GLY A 5 16.98 6.06 -19.29
CA GLY A 5 16.21 6.23 -18.08
C GLY A 5 15.45 7.55 -18.12
N ALA A 6 14.15 7.52 -17.89
CA ALA A 6 13.30 8.70 -17.88
C ALA A 6 12.68 8.89 -16.51
N ASN A 7 12.88 10.07 -15.91
CA ASN A 7 12.30 10.40 -14.62
C ASN A 7 10.92 11.01 -14.78
N TYR A 8 9.94 10.49 -14.05
CA TYR A 8 8.59 11.06 -13.90
C TYR A 8 7.86 11.33 -15.22
N CYS A 9 8.04 10.47 -16.20
CA CYS A 9 7.30 10.53 -17.45
C CYS A 9 5.93 9.83 -17.31
N ASN A 10 4.96 10.34 -18.05
CA ASN A 10 3.69 9.65 -18.29
C ASN A 10 3.73 8.81 -19.58
N ALA A 11 2.67 8.08 -19.88
CA ALA A 11 2.59 7.21 -21.04
C ALA A 11 2.86 7.94 -22.38
N GLU A 12 2.38 9.18 -22.54
CA GLU A 12 2.57 9.98 -23.76
C GLU A 12 4.03 10.40 -23.92
N GLN A 13 4.67 10.81 -22.84
CA GLN A 13 6.08 11.17 -22.82
C GLN A 13 6.97 9.96 -23.10
N TYR A 14 6.70 8.79 -22.51
CA TYR A 14 7.40 7.54 -22.85
C TYR A 14 7.26 7.20 -24.34
N LYS A 15 6.04 7.34 -24.87
CA LYS A 15 5.80 7.11 -26.29
C LYS A 15 6.62 8.05 -27.17
N THR A 16 6.69 9.32 -26.83
CA THR A 16 7.48 10.31 -27.57
C THR A 16 8.97 9.93 -27.60
N VAL A 17 9.53 9.48 -26.48
CA VAL A 17 10.92 9.02 -26.41
C VAL A 17 11.11 7.75 -27.23
N HIS A 18 10.20 6.78 -27.11
CA HIS A 18 10.28 5.54 -27.87
C HIS A 18 10.20 5.78 -29.38
N ASP A 19 9.26 6.59 -29.84
CA ASP A 19 9.10 6.90 -31.26
C ASP A 19 10.37 7.54 -31.86
N LYS A 20 11.08 8.34 -31.04
CA LYS A 20 12.36 8.96 -31.45
C LYS A 20 13.52 7.97 -31.43
N TYR A 21 13.50 7.01 -30.52
CA TYR A 21 14.60 6.06 -30.30
C TYR A 21 14.07 4.60 -30.21
N PRO A 22 13.46 4.05 -31.28
CA PRO A 22 12.69 2.81 -31.21
C PRO A 22 13.51 1.56 -30.90
N ASN A 23 14.82 1.61 -31.08
CA ASN A 23 15.75 0.50 -30.82
C ASN A 23 16.52 0.65 -29.50
N THR A 24 16.13 1.60 -28.67
CA THR A 24 16.78 1.85 -27.38
C THR A 24 15.88 1.37 -26.25
N MET A 25 16.45 0.63 -25.29
CA MET A 25 15.74 0.22 -24.10
C MET A 25 15.30 1.46 -23.31
N LEU A 26 14.03 1.52 -22.94
CA LEU A 26 13.44 2.62 -22.17
C LEU A 26 12.92 2.11 -20.83
N TYR A 27 13.23 2.81 -19.76
CA TYR A 27 12.74 2.48 -18.43
C TYR A 27 12.49 3.76 -17.59
N GLY A 28 11.62 3.65 -16.60
CA GLY A 28 11.42 4.72 -15.62
C GLY A 28 12.54 4.69 -14.58
N SER A 29 13.46 5.65 -14.65
CA SER A 29 14.62 5.70 -13.75
C SER A 29 14.32 6.31 -12.39
N GLU A 30 13.29 7.14 -12.31
CA GLU A 30 12.57 7.52 -11.11
C GLU A 30 11.09 7.65 -11.47
N THR A 31 10.25 6.96 -10.75
CA THR A 31 8.80 6.98 -10.98
C THR A 31 8.04 7.21 -9.69
N ALA A 32 6.75 7.38 -9.81
CA ALA A 32 5.82 7.62 -8.72
C ALA A 32 6.09 8.91 -7.94
N SER A 33 6.95 8.96 -6.96
CA SER A 33 6.94 10.00 -5.92
C SER A 33 5.54 10.17 -5.32
N ALA A 34 4.86 9.05 -5.13
CA ALA A 34 3.65 8.99 -4.34
C ALA A 34 3.98 9.32 -2.88
N ILE A 35 3.08 10.00 -2.22
CA ILE A 35 3.25 10.38 -0.83
C ILE A 35 2.12 9.79 0.00
N ASN A 36 2.49 9.08 1.06
CA ASN A 36 1.54 8.38 1.92
C ASN A 36 2.10 8.17 3.33
N SER A 37 1.20 7.94 4.26
CA SER A 37 1.51 7.52 5.63
C SER A 37 1.02 6.09 5.86
N ARG A 38 1.61 5.39 6.82
CA ARG A 38 1.10 4.11 7.27
C ARG A 38 -0.08 4.33 8.23
N GLY A 39 -1.20 3.64 7.98
CA GLY A 39 -2.33 3.59 8.91
C GLY A 39 -3.27 4.81 8.92
N VAL A 40 -3.22 5.67 7.91
CA VAL A 40 -4.10 6.86 7.80
C VAL A 40 -5.22 6.57 6.81
N TYR A 41 -6.43 6.31 7.31
CA TYR A 41 -7.55 5.85 6.50
C TYR A 41 -8.75 6.79 6.45
N TYR A 42 -8.87 7.74 7.37
CA TYR A 42 -10.01 8.67 7.42
C TYR A 42 -10.07 9.65 6.23
N LYS A 43 -9.01 9.66 5.42
CA LYS A 43 -8.88 10.43 4.17
C LYS A 43 -8.75 9.49 2.99
N ALA A 44 -9.83 9.27 2.26
CA ALA A 44 -9.81 8.38 1.10
C ALA A 44 -9.37 9.08 -0.20
N ASP A 45 -9.39 10.41 -0.25
CA ASP A 45 -9.15 11.23 -1.45
C ASP A 45 -7.78 11.90 -1.49
N GLY A 46 -7.01 11.77 -0.42
CA GLY A 46 -5.67 12.35 -0.34
C GLY A 46 -5.60 13.79 0.18
N ASP A 47 -6.61 14.26 0.92
CA ASP A 47 -6.52 15.55 1.61
C ASP A 47 -5.28 15.62 2.52
N GLN A 48 -4.52 16.70 2.40
CA GLN A 48 -3.26 16.95 3.15
C GLN A 48 -3.47 17.77 4.42
N SER A 49 -4.69 17.98 4.87
CA SER A 49 -4.93 18.70 6.12
C SER A 49 -4.27 17.99 7.30
N ASN A 50 -3.92 18.72 8.34
CA ASN A 50 -3.34 18.20 9.58
C ASN A 50 -2.02 17.41 9.43
N GLN A 51 -1.26 17.61 8.35
CA GLN A 51 0.02 16.91 8.08
C GLN A 51 -0.09 15.38 7.97
N ASP A 52 -1.29 14.86 7.80
CA ASP A 52 -1.50 13.44 7.54
C ASP A 52 -1.70 13.22 6.04
N LEU A 53 -1.10 12.16 5.54
CA LEU A 53 -1.26 11.69 4.17
C LEU A 53 -2.04 10.38 4.18
N THR A 54 -2.97 10.24 3.26
CA THR A 54 -3.75 9.01 3.14
C THR A 54 -2.87 7.80 2.87
N SER A 55 -3.26 6.64 3.42
CA SER A 55 -2.68 5.34 3.08
C SER A 55 -3.21 4.77 1.77
N TYR A 56 -4.34 5.31 1.28
CA TYR A 56 -4.85 4.95 -0.05
C TYR A 56 -3.92 5.49 -1.15
N ASP A 57 -3.88 4.80 -2.28
CA ASP A 57 -3.08 5.19 -3.46
C ASP A 57 -3.73 6.37 -4.21
N LYS A 58 -3.74 7.55 -3.57
CA LYS A 58 -4.49 8.74 -4.03
C LYS A 58 -3.65 10.01 -4.10
N LYS A 59 -2.43 10.03 -3.57
CA LYS A 59 -1.66 11.26 -3.47
C LYS A 59 -0.23 11.09 -4.00
N ALA A 60 0.20 12.07 -4.78
CA ALA A 60 1.56 12.23 -5.24
C ALA A 60 1.95 13.71 -5.22
N VAL A 61 3.23 13.99 -5.35
CA VAL A 61 3.72 15.37 -5.59
C VAL A 61 3.38 15.84 -7.00
N GLY A 62 3.49 17.15 -7.25
CA GLY A 62 3.04 17.74 -8.52
C GLY A 62 3.74 17.24 -9.77
N TRP A 63 4.95 16.72 -9.68
CA TRP A 63 5.68 16.10 -10.80
C TRP A 63 5.56 14.58 -10.86
N GLY A 64 4.96 13.96 -9.85
CA GLY A 64 4.86 12.52 -9.69
C GLY A 64 3.51 11.95 -10.09
N ALA A 65 3.33 10.69 -9.77
CA ALA A 65 2.09 9.94 -9.96
C ALA A 65 1.88 8.99 -8.79
N VAL A 66 0.64 8.60 -8.53
CA VAL A 66 0.37 7.54 -7.56
C VAL A 66 0.94 6.21 -8.06
N ALA A 67 1.21 5.29 -7.13
CA ALA A 67 1.90 4.03 -7.43
C ALA A 67 1.26 3.25 -8.58
N SER A 68 -0.07 3.07 -8.55
CA SER A 68 -0.79 2.34 -9.59
C SER A 68 -0.71 3.02 -10.95
N SER A 69 -0.74 4.36 -11.01
CA SER A 69 -0.64 5.11 -12.26
C SER A 69 0.76 4.98 -12.88
N ALA A 70 1.79 5.16 -12.06
CA ALA A 70 3.18 5.01 -12.54
C ALA A 70 3.42 3.60 -13.10
N TRP A 71 3.02 2.57 -12.38
CA TRP A 71 3.17 1.18 -12.83
C TRP A 71 2.31 0.85 -14.06
N TYR A 72 1.10 1.35 -14.12
CA TYR A 72 0.22 1.14 -15.28
C TYR A 72 0.86 1.66 -16.58
N ASP A 73 1.49 2.81 -16.54
CA ASP A 73 2.17 3.39 -17.70
C ASP A 73 3.42 2.59 -18.13
N ILE A 74 3.93 1.74 -17.27
CA ILE A 74 5.04 0.83 -17.56
C ILE A 74 4.55 -0.50 -18.10
N ILE A 75 3.73 -1.22 -17.31
CA ILE A 75 3.39 -2.62 -17.61
C ILE A 75 2.49 -2.76 -18.86
N THR A 76 1.77 -1.72 -19.20
CA THR A 76 0.90 -1.73 -20.41
C THR A 76 1.62 -1.38 -21.69
N LYS A 77 2.93 -1.13 -21.67
CA LYS A 77 3.72 -0.71 -22.84
C LYS A 77 4.80 -1.72 -23.17
N ASP A 78 4.77 -2.23 -24.41
CA ASP A 78 5.70 -3.25 -24.91
C ASP A 78 7.18 -2.80 -24.93
N TYR A 79 7.40 -1.50 -25.01
CA TYR A 79 8.74 -0.89 -25.13
C TYR A 79 9.33 -0.46 -23.78
N MET A 80 8.60 -0.62 -22.68
CA MET A 80 9.08 -0.30 -21.34
C MET A 80 9.74 -1.51 -20.70
N ALA A 81 10.95 -1.36 -20.23
CA ALA A 81 11.70 -2.45 -19.58
C ALA A 81 11.38 -2.59 -18.07
N GLY A 82 10.81 -1.56 -17.47
CA GLY A 82 10.46 -1.53 -16.05
C GLY A 82 10.58 -0.15 -15.42
N GLU A 83 10.53 -0.09 -14.10
CA GLU A 83 10.64 1.16 -13.34
C GLU A 83 11.48 1.01 -12.08
N TYR A 84 12.03 2.13 -11.63
CA TYR A 84 12.63 2.31 -10.31
C TYR A 84 11.81 3.36 -9.56
N VAL A 85 11.18 2.94 -8.49
CA VAL A 85 10.28 3.79 -7.71
C VAL A 85 11.06 4.73 -6.81
N TRP A 86 10.72 5.99 -6.80
CA TRP A 86 11.09 6.92 -5.76
C TRP A 86 10.01 6.95 -4.68
N THR A 87 10.19 6.33 -3.50
CA THR A 87 11.40 5.60 -3.13
C THR A 87 11.08 4.40 -2.23
N GLY A 88 12.05 3.53 -1.97
CA GLY A 88 11.84 2.34 -1.14
C GLY A 88 11.53 2.66 0.31
N PHE A 89 12.24 3.61 0.91
CA PHE A 89 12.09 3.99 2.32
C PHE A 89 11.83 5.48 2.46
N ASP A 90 11.04 5.84 3.48
CA ASP A 90 11.04 7.22 3.97
C ASP A 90 12.43 7.55 4.52
N TYR A 91 12.88 8.77 4.33
CA TYR A 91 14.22 9.19 4.73
C TYR A 91 14.21 10.56 5.40
N LEU A 92 15.20 10.80 6.22
CA LEU A 92 15.39 12.08 6.91
C LEU A 92 15.99 13.13 5.96
N GLY A 93 15.63 14.39 6.15
CA GLY A 93 16.24 15.54 5.52
C GLY A 93 15.41 16.23 4.43
N GLU A 94 14.40 15.59 3.88
CA GLU A 94 13.51 16.16 2.86
C GLU A 94 12.05 16.09 3.31
N PRO A 95 11.53 17.13 3.96
CA PRO A 95 10.18 17.11 4.55
C PRO A 95 9.08 17.31 3.50
N THR A 96 9.14 16.63 2.39
CA THR A 96 8.12 16.68 1.33
C THR A 96 6.88 15.88 1.75
N PRO A 97 5.66 16.41 1.59
CA PRO A 97 5.32 17.60 0.80
C PRO A 97 5.27 18.94 1.56
N TRP A 98 5.68 19.01 2.80
CA TRP A 98 5.51 20.21 3.65
C TRP A 98 6.70 21.19 3.63
N ASN A 99 7.63 21.01 2.72
CA ASN A 99 8.80 21.87 2.55
C ASN A 99 8.53 23.19 1.82
N GLY A 100 7.31 23.43 1.38
CA GLY A 100 6.91 24.62 0.65
C GLY A 100 7.35 24.70 -0.81
N THR A 101 8.13 23.73 -1.30
CA THR A 101 8.64 23.73 -2.69
C THR A 101 7.79 22.94 -3.67
N THR A 102 6.86 22.13 -3.17
CA THR A 102 6.13 21.12 -3.94
C THR A 102 4.61 21.36 -3.97
N GLY A 103 4.17 22.57 -3.64
CA GLY A 103 2.74 22.87 -3.51
C GLY A 103 2.10 22.29 -2.26
N GLY A 104 2.89 21.71 -1.34
CA GLY A 104 2.45 21.32 -0.03
C GLY A 104 2.13 22.53 0.85
N ALA A 105 1.67 22.29 2.09
CA ALA A 105 1.34 23.34 3.04
C ALA A 105 2.61 24.14 3.41
N GLN A 106 2.79 25.27 2.76
CA GLN A 106 3.90 26.17 3.09
C GLN A 106 3.78 26.64 4.52
N GLY A 107 4.91 26.64 5.21
CA GLY A 107 4.97 27.17 6.56
C GLY A 107 4.26 26.30 7.60
N THR A 108 4.00 25.05 7.31
CA THR A 108 3.52 24.11 8.32
C THR A 108 4.55 23.96 9.43
N TRP A 109 4.17 24.30 10.64
CA TRP A 109 5.07 24.24 11.78
C TRP A 109 4.47 23.41 12.92
N PRO A 110 5.22 22.51 13.55
CA PRO A 110 6.60 22.11 13.14
C PRO A 110 6.62 21.34 11.83
N SER A 111 7.56 21.66 10.96
CA SER A 111 7.77 20.90 9.73
C SER A 111 8.26 19.49 10.09
N PRO A 112 7.72 18.43 9.50
CA PRO A 112 8.28 17.11 9.64
C PRO A 112 9.72 17.07 9.12
N LYS A 113 10.51 16.14 9.65
CA LYS A 113 11.95 16.06 9.33
C LYS A 113 12.27 14.92 8.37
N ASN A 114 11.27 14.21 7.89
CA ASN A 114 11.43 13.10 6.95
C ASN A 114 10.52 13.27 5.73
N SER A 115 10.86 12.56 4.68
CA SER A 115 10.02 12.43 3.51
C SER A 115 8.87 11.43 3.75
N PHE A 116 7.90 11.44 2.83
CA PHE A 116 6.75 10.53 2.83
C PHE A 116 6.63 9.75 1.53
N PHE A 117 7.72 9.64 0.77
CA PHE A 117 7.79 8.94 -0.52
C PHE A 117 7.95 7.42 -0.38
N GLY A 118 8.41 6.93 0.77
CA GLY A 118 8.74 5.53 0.96
C GLY A 118 7.54 4.60 0.84
N ILE A 119 7.75 3.41 0.30
CA ILE A 119 6.82 2.29 0.41
C ILE A 119 6.95 1.56 1.75
N VAL A 120 8.05 1.81 2.44
CA VAL A 120 8.34 1.42 3.83
C VAL A 120 8.61 2.70 4.63
N ASP A 121 8.12 2.78 5.85
CA ASP A 121 8.33 3.96 6.70
C ASP A 121 9.74 3.99 7.34
N THR A 122 10.07 5.08 8.04
CA THR A 122 11.37 5.23 8.71
C THR A 122 11.62 4.23 9.84
N ALA A 123 10.57 3.59 10.35
CA ALA A 123 10.68 2.51 11.34
C ALA A 123 10.92 1.13 10.71
N GLY A 124 10.98 1.05 9.37
CA GLY A 124 11.13 -0.20 8.64
C GLY A 124 9.83 -0.99 8.49
N LEU A 125 8.68 -0.37 8.75
CA LEU A 125 7.38 -1.03 8.63
C LEU A 125 6.75 -0.76 7.25
N PRO A 126 6.21 -1.80 6.58
CA PRO A 126 5.60 -1.64 5.27
C PRO A 126 4.33 -0.78 5.36
N LYS A 127 4.20 0.15 4.42
CA LYS A 127 2.94 0.86 4.18
C LYS A 127 2.02 0.01 3.30
N ASP A 128 0.76 0.40 3.13
CA ASP A 128 -0.14 -0.36 2.25
C ASP A 128 0.36 -0.43 0.80
N SER A 129 1.03 0.61 0.30
CA SER A 129 1.66 0.63 -1.02
C SER A 129 2.74 -0.44 -1.23
N TYR A 130 3.41 -0.90 -0.18
CA TYR A 130 4.33 -2.03 -0.25
C TYR A 130 3.63 -3.27 -0.81
N TYR A 131 2.44 -3.55 -0.35
CA TYR A 131 1.67 -4.72 -0.79
C TYR A 131 1.08 -4.55 -2.19
N PHE A 132 0.82 -3.31 -2.62
CA PHE A 132 0.52 -3.05 -4.03
C PHE A 132 1.69 -3.51 -4.91
N TYR A 133 2.89 -3.02 -4.63
CA TYR A 133 4.07 -3.40 -5.41
C TYR A 133 4.41 -4.89 -5.29
N GLN A 134 4.27 -5.48 -4.09
CA GLN A 134 4.46 -6.93 -3.92
C GLN A 134 3.51 -7.72 -4.82
N SER A 135 2.26 -7.32 -4.91
CA SER A 135 1.25 -7.97 -5.77
C SER A 135 1.56 -7.86 -7.27
N GLN A 136 2.36 -6.87 -7.67
CA GLN A 136 2.72 -6.63 -9.07
C GLN A 136 4.07 -7.23 -9.46
N TRP A 137 5.01 -7.34 -8.51
CA TRP A 137 6.40 -7.63 -8.82
C TRP A 137 6.93 -8.94 -8.23
N ASN A 138 6.35 -9.44 -7.16
CA ASN A 138 6.88 -10.60 -6.47
C ASN A 138 6.11 -11.88 -6.82
N GLU A 139 6.68 -12.69 -7.71
CA GLU A 139 6.11 -13.97 -8.14
C GLU A 139 6.34 -15.11 -7.16
N ASP A 140 7.21 -14.91 -6.15
CA ASP A 140 7.56 -15.95 -5.17
C ASP A 140 6.55 -16.08 -4.03
N VAL A 141 5.68 -15.09 -3.86
CA VAL A 141 4.69 -15.06 -2.79
C VAL A 141 3.30 -14.70 -3.33
N ASN A 142 2.27 -15.22 -2.70
CA ASN A 142 0.91 -14.78 -2.97
C ASN A 142 0.55 -13.60 -2.07
N THR A 143 0.19 -12.48 -2.64
CA THR A 143 -0.20 -11.28 -1.91
C THR A 143 -1.72 -11.21 -1.72
N LEU A 144 -2.13 -10.95 -0.48
CA LEU A 144 -3.52 -10.63 -0.16
C LEU A 144 -3.53 -9.62 0.97
N HIS A 145 -3.79 -8.36 0.65
CA HIS A 145 -3.73 -7.27 1.60
C HIS A 145 -4.97 -6.38 1.52
N VAL A 146 -5.68 -6.30 2.63
CA VAL A 146 -6.92 -5.52 2.77
C VAL A 146 -6.64 -4.22 3.51
N LEU A 147 -7.15 -3.12 3.01
CA LEU A 147 -7.26 -1.84 3.71
C LEU A 147 -8.69 -1.30 3.58
N PRO A 148 -9.15 -0.48 4.49
CA PRO A 148 -8.51 0.09 5.68
C PRO A 148 -8.59 -0.84 6.90
N ALA A 149 -8.01 -0.42 8.02
CA ALA A 149 -8.39 -0.94 9.34
C ALA A 149 -9.89 -0.68 9.59
N TRP A 150 -10.58 -1.55 10.34
CA TRP A 150 -12.05 -1.56 10.40
C TRP A 150 -12.61 -1.09 11.75
N ASN A 151 -12.31 0.18 12.09
CA ASN A 151 -12.88 0.87 13.24
C ASN A 151 -13.58 2.15 12.75
N GLU A 152 -14.74 2.48 13.31
CA GLU A 152 -15.56 3.61 12.86
C GLU A 152 -14.79 4.94 12.86
N ASP A 153 -13.98 5.16 13.90
CA ASP A 153 -13.22 6.40 14.08
C ASP A 153 -12.02 6.55 13.13
N VAL A 154 -11.60 5.47 12.44
CA VAL A 154 -10.43 5.50 11.56
C VAL A 154 -10.76 5.37 10.08
N VAL A 155 -11.95 4.89 9.72
CA VAL A 155 -12.35 4.71 8.33
C VAL A 155 -12.81 6.00 7.68
N ALA A 156 -12.59 6.13 6.37
CA ALA A 156 -13.21 7.18 5.58
C ALA A 156 -14.67 6.85 5.29
N ASN A 157 -15.52 7.87 5.31
CA ASN A 157 -16.89 7.74 4.86
C ASN A 157 -17.06 8.52 3.55
N VAL A 158 -17.27 7.80 2.45
CA VAL A 158 -17.50 8.37 1.13
C VAL A 158 -18.92 8.01 0.70
N ASN A 159 -19.82 8.99 0.73
CA ASN A 159 -21.24 8.80 0.39
C ASN A 159 -21.92 7.66 1.19
N GLY A 160 -21.65 7.56 2.49
CA GLY A 160 -22.22 6.55 3.39
C GLY A 160 -21.54 5.18 3.33
N LYS A 161 -20.42 5.06 2.60
CA LYS A 161 -19.68 3.81 2.45
C LYS A 161 -18.19 4.00 2.69
N VAL A 162 -17.52 2.93 3.04
CA VAL A 162 -16.07 2.86 3.23
C VAL A 162 -15.46 2.21 1.98
N PRO A 163 -14.48 2.84 1.32
CA PRO A 163 -13.73 2.21 0.25
C PRO A 163 -12.84 1.10 0.83
N VAL A 164 -13.15 -0.15 0.56
CA VAL A 164 -12.31 -1.30 0.92
C VAL A 164 -11.50 -1.70 -0.30
N VAL A 165 -10.19 -1.63 -0.19
CA VAL A 165 -9.24 -1.95 -1.26
C VAL A 165 -8.53 -3.25 -0.92
N VAL A 166 -8.29 -4.08 -1.93
CA VAL A 166 -7.50 -5.31 -1.82
C VAL A 166 -6.40 -5.30 -2.87
N TYR A 167 -5.17 -5.41 -2.42
CA TYR A 167 -4.00 -5.66 -3.25
C TYR A 167 -3.75 -7.16 -3.29
N SER A 168 -3.76 -7.76 -4.48
CA SER A 168 -3.55 -9.20 -4.65
C SER A 168 -3.08 -9.52 -6.06
N ASP A 169 -2.28 -10.57 -6.18
CA ASP A 169 -1.87 -11.23 -7.42
C ASP A 169 -2.74 -12.46 -7.76
N ALA A 170 -3.71 -12.79 -6.90
CA ALA A 170 -4.65 -13.89 -7.13
C ALA A 170 -5.50 -13.67 -8.38
N ALA A 171 -6.00 -14.74 -8.99
CA ALA A 171 -6.90 -14.63 -10.14
C ALA A 171 -8.24 -13.99 -9.77
N SER A 172 -8.73 -14.26 -8.56
CA SER A 172 -9.95 -13.64 -8.02
C SER A 172 -9.90 -13.53 -6.50
N VAL A 173 -10.67 -12.59 -5.97
CA VAL A 173 -10.83 -12.38 -4.53
C VAL A 173 -12.31 -12.25 -4.21
N GLU A 174 -12.77 -12.95 -3.20
CA GLU A 174 -14.10 -12.76 -2.62
C GLU A 174 -13.97 -12.06 -1.26
N LEU A 175 -14.75 -11.01 -1.08
CA LEU A 175 -14.79 -10.25 0.16
C LEU A 175 -16.01 -10.69 0.98
N PHE A 176 -15.81 -10.84 2.28
CA PHE A 176 -16.85 -11.24 3.23
C PHE A 176 -16.94 -10.26 4.38
N PHE A 177 -18.13 -10.13 4.91
CA PHE A 177 -18.38 -9.43 6.16
C PHE A 177 -18.99 -10.38 7.20
N THR A 178 -18.48 -10.30 8.42
CA THR A 178 -19.02 -11.01 9.59
C THR A 178 -19.36 -9.99 10.67
N PRO A 179 -20.63 -9.77 11.01
CA PRO A 179 -21.02 -8.83 12.07
C PRO A 179 -20.37 -9.16 13.40
N LYS A 180 -20.07 -8.14 14.21
CA LYS A 180 -19.51 -8.31 15.55
C LYS A 180 -20.44 -9.19 16.40
N GLY A 181 -19.84 -10.18 17.06
CA GLY A 181 -20.59 -11.12 17.90
C GLY A 181 -21.39 -12.19 17.14
N SER A 182 -21.24 -12.26 15.82
CA SER A 182 -21.83 -13.29 14.95
C SER A 182 -20.73 -14.17 14.36
N ASP A 183 -21.08 -15.38 13.98
CA ASP A 183 -20.27 -16.29 13.19
C ASP A 183 -20.76 -16.37 11.73
N LYS A 184 -21.83 -15.64 11.41
CA LYS A 184 -22.41 -15.61 10.06
C LYS A 184 -21.58 -14.77 9.12
N LYS A 185 -20.96 -15.43 8.17
CA LYS A 185 -20.15 -14.82 7.12
C LYS A 185 -20.99 -14.55 5.88
N GLU A 186 -21.11 -13.28 5.50
CA GLU A 186 -21.87 -12.84 4.33
C GLU A 186 -20.91 -12.41 3.21
N SER A 187 -21.15 -12.90 1.99
CA SER A 187 -20.38 -12.47 0.83
C SER A 187 -20.73 -11.04 0.41
N LEU A 188 -19.71 -10.22 0.22
CA LEU A 188 -19.83 -8.88 -0.37
C LEU A 188 -19.54 -8.89 -1.88
N GLY A 189 -19.37 -10.07 -2.44
CA GLY A 189 -19.11 -10.31 -3.85
C GLY A 189 -17.69 -10.74 -4.15
N LYS A 190 -17.58 -11.52 -5.21
CA LYS A 190 -16.31 -11.99 -5.78
C LYS A 190 -15.96 -11.14 -6.98
N LYS A 191 -14.70 -10.71 -7.05
CA LYS A 191 -14.16 -9.96 -8.19
C LYS A 191 -13.01 -10.75 -8.80
N GLU A 192 -13.08 -10.91 -10.12
CA GLU A 192 -12.11 -11.65 -10.92
C GLU A 192 -11.31 -10.69 -11.79
N PHE A 193 -9.99 -10.80 -11.78
CA PHE A 193 -9.14 -10.09 -12.72
C PHE A 193 -9.21 -10.71 -14.11
N THR A 194 -9.10 -9.87 -15.12
CA THR A 194 -8.80 -10.28 -16.49
C THR A 194 -7.29 -10.25 -16.69
N GLU A 195 -6.68 -11.36 -17.12
CA GLU A 195 -5.29 -11.39 -17.52
C GLU A 195 -5.15 -10.77 -18.92
N LYS A 196 -4.23 -9.83 -19.04
CA LYS A 196 -3.81 -9.22 -20.30
C LYS A 196 -2.38 -9.63 -20.61
N THR A 197 -2.07 -9.74 -21.89
CA THR A 197 -0.71 -9.97 -22.37
C THR A 197 -0.41 -8.92 -23.43
N THR A 198 0.68 -8.19 -23.25
CA THR A 198 1.16 -7.25 -24.26
C THR A 198 1.75 -8.00 -25.46
N ASP A 199 1.95 -7.32 -26.59
CA ASP A 199 2.53 -7.92 -27.80
C ASP A 199 3.99 -8.41 -27.53
N ALA A 200 4.71 -7.77 -26.59
CA ALA A 200 6.02 -8.21 -26.14
C ALA A 200 5.98 -9.42 -25.18
N GLY A 201 4.79 -9.88 -24.79
CA GLY A 201 4.61 -11.03 -23.92
C GLY A 201 4.53 -10.72 -22.42
N TYR A 202 4.48 -9.44 -22.01
CA TYR A 202 4.28 -9.06 -20.62
C TYR A 202 2.86 -9.36 -20.18
N LYS A 203 2.72 -9.98 -19.03
CA LYS A 203 1.43 -10.30 -18.44
C LYS A 203 1.12 -9.36 -17.28
N TYR A 204 -0.12 -8.92 -17.20
CA TYR A 204 -0.66 -8.18 -16.07
C TYR A 204 -2.14 -8.50 -15.88
N GLN A 205 -2.66 -8.22 -14.70
CA GLN A 205 -4.07 -8.42 -14.38
C GLN A 205 -4.75 -7.08 -14.19
N ILE A 206 -5.97 -6.96 -14.72
CA ILE A 206 -6.78 -5.76 -14.58
C ILE A 206 -8.24 -6.15 -14.33
N TYR A 207 -8.92 -5.41 -13.46
CA TYR A 207 -10.34 -5.61 -13.22
C TYR A 207 -11.18 -4.92 -14.30
N GLU A 208 -12.00 -5.72 -15.00
CA GLU A 208 -12.88 -5.24 -16.06
C GLU A 208 -14.36 -5.50 -15.76
N GLY A 209 -14.68 -5.97 -14.55
CA GLY A 209 -16.03 -6.35 -14.16
C GLY A 209 -16.91 -5.16 -13.76
N GLU A 210 -18.06 -5.49 -13.21
CA GLU A 210 -19.02 -4.51 -12.71
C GLU A 210 -18.40 -3.62 -11.62
N GLY A 211 -18.70 -2.32 -11.69
CA GLY A 211 -18.19 -1.33 -10.74
C GLY A 211 -16.71 -0.99 -10.90
N LYS A 212 -16.09 -1.37 -12.04
CA LYS A 212 -14.71 -0.94 -12.32
C LYS A 212 -14.58 0.58 -12.32
N SER A 213 -13.40 1.07 -11.95
CA SER A 213 -13.10 2.49 -12.04
C SER A 213 -13.00 2.95 -13.49
N ASN A 214 -13.45 4.18 -13.76
CA ASN A 214 -13.21 4.86 -15.03
C ASN A 214 -11.74 5.28 -15.20
N THR A 215 -10.98 5.32 -14.11
CA THR A 215 -9.53 5.56 -14.11
C THR A 215 -8.81 4.23 -14.22
N ALA A 216 -8.22 3.95 -15.37
CA ALA A 216 -7.74 2.62 -15.73
C ALA A 216 -6.78 2.00 -14.71
N HIS A 217 -5.79 2.76 -14.23
CA HIS A 217 -4.79 2.27 -13.27
C HIS A 217 -5.39 1.82 -11.93
N GLU A 218 -6.54 2.38 -11.52
CA GLU A 218 -7.23 1.97 -10.29
C GLU A 218 -7.82 0.57 -10.38
N ASN A 219 -7.85 -0.04 -11.57
CA ASN A 219 -8.29 -1.40 -11.79
C ASN A 219 -7.13 -2.44 -11.72
N LEU A 220 -5.91 -2.01 -11.43
CA LEU A 220 -4.82 -2.91 -11.06
C LEU A 220 -4.99 -3.51 -9.66
N TYR A 221 -5.93 -3.00 -8.90
CA TYR A 221 -6.36 -3.52 -7.60
C TYR A 221 -7.88 -3.62 -7.55
N LEU A 222 -8.40 -4.29 -6.53
CA LEU A 222 -9.83 -4.49 -6.34
C LEU A 222 -10.38 -3.53 -5.29
N LYS A 223 -11.61 -3.06 -5.50
CA LYS A 223 -12.29 -2.14 -4.58
C LYS A 223 -13.74 -2.55 -4.39
N TRP A 224 -14.21 -2.50 -3.14
CA TRP A 224 -15.61 -2.60 -2.75
C TRP A 224 -15.99 -1.36 -1.94
N ASP A 225 -17.20 -0.85 -2.15
CA ASP A 225 -17.77 0.21 -1.33
C ASP A 225 -18.72 -0.43 -0.30
N VAL A 226 -18.32 -0.44 0.97
CA VAL A 226 -18.96 -1.21 2.03
C VAL A 226 -19.55 -0.27 3.07
N ALA A 227 -20.83 -0.41 3.41
CA ALA A 227 -21.42 0.32 4.53
C ALA A 227 -20.72 -0.12 5.83
N TYR A 228 -20.35 0.87 6.67
CA TYR A 228 -19.69 0.53 7.92
C TYR A 228 -20.67 -0.11 8.91
N GLU A 229 -20.24 -1.19 9.48
CA GLU A 229 -20.83 -1.84 10.65
C GLU A 229 -19.70 -2.54 11.43
N ASP A 230 -19.78 -2.57 12.75
CA ASP A 230 -18.81 -3.30 13.57
C ASP A 230 -18.76 -4.77 13.18
N GLY A 231 -17.58 -5.29 12.95
CA GLY A 231 -17.37 -6.67 12.53
C GLY A 231 -16.03 -6.91 11.89
N THR A 232 -15.98 -7.90 11.03
CA THR A 232 -14.76 -8.34 10.35
C THR A 232 -14.97 -8.38 8.84
N ILE A 233 -14.07 -7.71 8.11
CA ILE A 233 -13.94 -7.84 6.67
C ILE A 233 -12.84 -8.88 6.41
N THR A 234 -13.16 -9.92 5.64
CA THR A 234 -12.22 -10.99 5.28
C THR A 234 -12.13 -11.12 3.76
N ALA A 235 -10.93 -11.14 3.23
CA ALA A 235 -10.68 -11.47 1.84
C ALA A 235 -10.22 -12.93 1.70
N VAL A 236 -10.71 -13.59 0.66
CA VAL A 236 -10.30 -14.95 0.29
C VAL A 236 -9.83 -14.93 -1.16
N ALA A 237 -8.60 -15.37 -1.37
CA ALA A 237 -7.97 -15.42 -2.68
C ALA A 237 -8.13 -16.78 -3.35
N TYR A 238 -8.32 -16.79 -4.67
CA TYR A 238 -8.45 -17.99 -5.48
C TYR A 238 -7.52 -17.93 -6.69
N ASP A 239 -6.97 -19.09 -7.04
CA ASP A 239 -6.20 -19.26 -8.26
C ASP A 239 -7.10 -19.37 -9.51
N LYS A 240 -6.48 -19.50 -10.69
CA LYS A 240 -7.20 -19.62 -11.98
C LYS A 240 -8.12 -20.85 -12.07
N SER A 241 -7.86 -21.88 -11.27
CA SER A 241 -8.71 -23.08 -11.21
C SER A 241 -9.89 -22.93 -10.24
N GLY A 242 -9.97 -21.84 -9.52
CA GLY A 242 -10.98 -21.58 -8.48
C GLY A 242 -10.63 -22.21 -7.13
N LYS A 243 -9.41 -22.72 -6.96
CA LYS A 243 -8.92 -23.24 -5.68
C LYS A 243 -8.47 -22.10 -4.79
N GLN A 244 -8.83 -22.16 -3.51
CA GLN A 244 -8.41 -21.19 -2.52
C GLN A 244 -6.88 -21.22 -2.33
N ILE A 245 -6.28 -20.05 -2.36
CA ILE A 245 -4.89 -19.83 -1.97
C ILE A 245 -4.88 -19.57 -0.46
N LYS A 246 -4.30 -20.49 0.32
CA LYS A 246 -4.33 -20.42 1.78
C LYS A 246 -3.14 -19.68 2.38
N GLU A 247 -1.99 -19.75 1.72
CA GLU A 247 -0.75 -19.11 2.17
C GLU A 247 -0.57 -17.80 1.40
N THR A 248 -0.76 -16.69 2.10
CA THR A 248 -0.66 -15.35 1.54
C THR A 248 0.11 -14.44 2.47
N GLU A 249 0.79 -13.45 1.88
CA GLU A 249 1.42 -12.36 2.60
C GLU A 249 0.57 -11.10 2.55
N GLY A 250 0.65 -10.30 3.61
CA GLY A 250 -0.18 -9.12 3.80
C GLY A 250 -1.20 -9.34 4.91
N ARG A 251 -2.28 -8.61 4.84
CA ARG A 251 -3.36 -8.61 5.82
C ARG A 251 -4.65 -9.10 5.16
N SER A 252 -5.00 -10.37 5.36
CA SER A 252 -6.18 -10.98 4.71
C SER A 252 -7.51 -10.61 5.36
N PHE A 253 -7.50 -10.01 6.55
CA PHE A 253 -8.70 -9.52 7.22
C PHE A 253 -8.41 -8.27 8.04
N VAL A 254 -9.45 -7.50 8.28
CA VAL A 254 -9.49 -6.37 9.22
C VAL A 254 -10.72 -6.50 10.10
N THR A 255 -10.60 -6.13 11.37
CA THR A 255 -11.67 -6.32 12.34
C THR A 255 -11.83 -5.11 13.25
N THR A 256 -13.05 -4.82 13.66
CA THR A 256 -13.32 -3.81 14.67
C THR A 256 -12.71 -4.27 16.00
N THR A 257 -11.78 -3.49 16.52
CA THR A 257 -11.08 -3.82 17.76
C THR A 257 -11.86 -3.37 19.00
N GLY A 258 -11.58 -4.01 20.12
CA GLY A 258 -11.98 -3.52 21.42
C GLY A 258 -10.97 -2.50 21.98
N ASP A 259 -11.13 -2.17 23.26
CA ASP A 259 -10.20 -1.30 23.99
C ASP A 259 -8.78 -1.92 24.05
N GLU A 260 -7.80 -1.07 24.21
CA GLU A 260 -6.38 -1.47 24.41
C GLU A 260 -6.23 -2.30 25.69
N LYS A 261 -5.58 -3.44 25.59
CA LYS A 261 -5.42 -4.39 26.71
C LYS A 261 -4.02 -4.94 26.87
N LYS A 262 -3.25 -5.07 25.78
CA LYS A 262 -1.98 -5.78 25.80
C LYS A 262 -0.95 -5.07 24.94
N LEU A 263 0.31 -5.35 25.21
CA LEU A 263 1.43 -5.10 24.31
C LEU A 263 1.83 -6.45 23.70
N ASP A 264 1.82 -6.51 22.38
CA ASP A 264 2.41 -7.62 21.64
C ASP A 264 3.80 -7.22 21.16
N THR A 265 4.79 -8.06 21.46
CA THR A 265 6.19 -7.73 21.23
C THR A 265 6.82 -8.76 20.30
N LYS A 266 7.42 -8.26 19.22
CA LYS A 266 8.16 -9.07 18.25
C LYS A 266 9.60 -8.61 18.19
N VAL A 267 10.52 -9.56 18.22
CA VAL A 267 11.96 -9.31 18.13
C VAL A 267 12.48 -9.95 16.85
N ASP A 268 13.22 -9.20 16.05
CA ASP A 268 13.77 -9.71 14.78
C ASP A 268 14.87 -10.76 15.01
N ARG A 269 15.65 -10.62 16.07
CA ARG A 269 16.71 -11.55 16.48
C ARG A 269 16.90 -11.58 17.99
N LYS A 270 17.33 -12.72 18.51
CA LYS A 270 17.52 -12.94 19.94
C LYS A 270 18.98 -12.78 20.40
N GLU A 271 19.90 -12.75 19.45
CA GLU A 271 21.34 -12.64 19.69
C GLU A 271 21.90 -11.57 18.75
N ILE A 272 22.83 -10.79 19.25
CA ILE A 272 23.60 -9.80 18.50
C ILE A 272 25.08 -9.96 18.82
N ASP A 273 25.95 -9.58 17.89
CA ASP A 273 27.38 -9.55 18.11
C ASP A 273 27.77 -8.33 18.96
N ALA A 274 28.65 -8.54 19.95
CA ALA A 274 29.12 -7.45 20.82
C ALA A 274 30.22 -6.62 20.13
N ASP A 275 29.93 -6.10 18.93
CA ASP A 275 30.86 -5.33 18.10
C ASP A 275 30.61 -3.82 18.10
N GLY A 276 29.59 -3.36 18.83
CA GLY A 276 29.17 -1.96 18.89
C GLY A 276 28.45 -1.47 17.63
N LYS A 277 28.06 -2.37 16.74
CA LYS A 277 27.38 -2.05 15.46
C LYS A 277 26.13 -2.88 15.22
N ASP A 278 26.13 -4.12 15.70
CA ASP A 278 25.01 -5.02 15.49
C ASP A 278 23.79 -4.59 16.33
N LEU A 279 22.60 -4.73 15.78
CA LEU A 279 21.36 -4.23 16.36
C LEU A 279 20.28 -5.31 16.35
N ALA A 280 19.43 -5.32 17.37
CA ALA A 280 18.16 -6.02 17.37
C ALA A 280 17.02 -5.00 17.39
N TYR A 281 15.99 -5.28 16.61
CA TYR A 281 14.79 -4.42 16.51
C TYR A 281 13.64 -5.07 17.25
N ILE A 282 12.96 -4.29 18.06
CA ILE A 282 11.81 -4.72 18.84
C ILE A 282 10.59 -3.93 18.37
N GLN A 283 9.65 -4.63 17.74
CA GLN A 283 8.34 -4.06 17.43
C GLN A 283 7.40 -4.28 18.62
N VAL A 284 6.67 -3.24 18.99
CA VAL A 284 5.66 -3.31 20.06
C VAL A 284 4.34 -2.82 19.47
N ASP A 285 3.35 -3.70 19.46
CA ASP A 285 1.99 -3.39 19.01
C ASP A 285 1.07 -3.26 20.23
N VAL A 286 0.21 -2.25 20.25
CA VAL A 286 -0.87 -2.11 21.23
C VAL A 286 -2.07 -2.88 20.70
N THR A 287 -2.50 -3.87 21.45
CA THR A 287 -3.58 -4.78 21.01
C THR A 287 -4.76 -4.80 21.98
N ASP A 288 -5.93 -5.22 21.47
CA ASP A 288 -7.09 -5.53 22.30
C ASP A 288 -6.94 -6.88 23.02
N LYS A 289 -7.99 -7.30 23.71
CA LYS A 289 -7.98 -8.58 24.45
C LYS A 289 -7.78 -9.80 23.55
N ASP A 290 -8.19 -9.71 22.30
CA ASP A 290 -8.13 -10.79 21.30
C ASP A 290 -6.83 -10.76 20.47
N GLY A 291 -5.94 -9.81 20.72
CA GLY A 291 -4.65 -9.67 20.06
C GLY A 291 -4.70 -8.89 18.75
N ASN A 292 -5.81 -8.21 18.45
CA ASN A 292 -5.91 -7.34 17.30
C ASN A 292 -5.26 -5.98 17.58
N ILE A 293 -4.48 -5.48 16.65
CA ILE A 293 -3.84 -4.16 16.76
C ILE A 293 -4.93 -3.08 16.79
N VAL A 294 -4.91 -2.26 17.84
CA VAL A 294 -5.82 -1.10 17.96
C VAL A 294 -5.24 0.04 17.12
N PRO A 295 -5.90 0.41 16.00
CA PRO A 295 -5.27 1.24 14.97
C PRO A 295 -5.05 2.71 15.38
N ASP A 296 -5.79 3.20 16.36
CA ASP A 296 -5.75 4.57 16.87
C ASP A 296 -5.20 4.67 18.29
N ALA A 297 -4.59 3.61 18.81
CA ALA A 297 -3.99 3.57 20.14
C ALA A 297 -2.94 4.68 20.34
N LYS A 298 -3.03 5.38 21.47
CA LYS A 298 -2.14 6.49 21.85
C LYS A 298 -1.46 6.26 23.21
N ASN A 299 -1.40 5.02 23.65
CA ASN A 299 -0.85 4.63 24.93
C ASN A 299 0.65 4.94 25.00
N ARG A 300 1.08 5.47 26.13
CA ARG A 300 2.50 5.63 26.41
C ARG A 300 3.10 4.26 26.74
N VAL A 301 4.13 3.88 26.00
CA VAL A 301 4.92 2.66 26.26
C VAL A 301 6.25 3.06 26.90
N THR A 302 6.65 2.35 27.94
CA THR A 302 7.93 2.54 28.64
C THR A 302 8.79 1.30 28.44
N PHE A 303 10.05 1.52 28.08
CA PHE A 303 11.03 0.47 27.89
C PHE A 303 12.06 0.55 29.02
N ASN A 304 12.35 -0.59 29.65
CA ASN A 304 13.44 -0.73 30.61
C ASN A 304 14.46 -1.71 30.02
N VAL A 305 15.72 -1.34 30.09
CA VAL A 305 16.85 -2.19 29.69
C VAL A 305 17.64 -2.56 30.94
N GLU A 306 17.86 -3.85 31.13
CA GLU A 306 18.67 -4.39 32.25
C GLU A 306 19.80 -5.22 31.65
N GLY A 307 21.00 -5.10 32.21
CA GLY A 307 22.22 -5.79 31.79
C GLY A 307 23.29 -4.88 31.23
N ASP A 308 24.34 -5.47 30.70
CA ASP A 308 25.54 -4.80 30.20
C ASP A 308 25.45 -4.44 28.70
N GLY A 309 24.27 -4.18 28.17
CA GLY A 309 24.03 -3.89 26.75
C GLY A 309 23.96 -2.40 26.43
#